data_2940ec7918088cd9d80e1f3fb955ea11
#
_entry.id   2940ec7918088cd9d80e1f3fb955ea11
#
_cell.length_a   1.000
_cell.length_b   1.000
_cell.length_c   1.000
_cell.angle_alpha   90.00
_cell.angle_beta   90.00
_cell.angle_gamma   90.00
#
_symmetry.space_group_name_H-M   'P 1'
#
loop_
_entity.id
_entity.type
_entity.pdbx_description
1 polymer ?
#
loop_
_entity_poly.entity_id
_entity_poly.type
_entity_poly.pdbx_seq_one_letter_code
_entity_poly.pdbx_strand_id
1 'polypeptide(L)'
;QNPPYYAKNGPIETIDELLKIRGITEEILYGSKDNNEENKKTGIANHLTVYKISTVNPNTASEEVLNILFKSEQATKILGNRNSKGFHSNTLSNFFHITSTGKIADSRTEHTVEAIVEKSISGDKAQMVIHYWNDNVLNL
;
A
#
# COMPACT_ATOMS: atom_id res chain seq x y z
N GLN A 1 19.05 19.94 -8.87
CA GLN A 1 17.71 20.35 -8.43
C GLN A 1 17.75 21.82 -7.98
N ASN A 2 16.69 22.54 -8.23
CA ASN A 2 16.56 23.91 -7.80
C ASN A 2 15.20 24.07 -7.08
N PRO A 3 15.16 24.33 -5.76
CA PRO A 3 16.30 24.58 -4.86
C PRO A 3 17.15 23.33 -4.58
N PRO A 4 18.43 23.49 -4.23
CA PRO A 4 19.25 22.37 -3.80
C PRO A 4 18.76 21.82 -2.45
N TYR A 5 18.81 20.52 -2.27
CA TYR A 5 18.51 19.89 -0.99
C TYR A 5 19.62 18.90 -0.62
N TYR A 6 19.80 18.68 0.68
CA TYR A 6 20.75 17.70 1.19
C TYR A 6 20.12 16.31 1.21
N ALA A 7 20.91 15.29 0.84
CA ALA A 7 20.47 13.92 1.00
C ALA A 7 20.20 13.62 2.48
N LYS A 8 19.03 13.04 2.76
CA LYS A 8 18.62 12.69 4.13
C LYS A 8 19.56 11.67 4.78
N ASN A 9 20.22 10.80 3.98
CA ASN A 9 21.10 9.71 4.44
C ASN A 9 20.46 8.83 5.52
N GLY A 10 19.16 8.60 5.41
CA GLY A 10 18.36 7.82 6.35
C GLY A 10 17.24 7.06 5.64
N PRO A 11 16.45 6.29 6.39
CA PRO A 11 15.29 5.57 5.85
C PRO A 11 14.29 6.53 5.18
N ILE A 12 13.61 6.04 4.14
CA ILE A 12 12.47 6.71 3.53
C ILE A 12 11.29 6.56 4.50
N GLU A 13 10.67 7.66 4.89
CA GLU A 13 9.54 7.70 5.82
C GLU A 13 8.20 7.86 5.11
N THR A 14 8.20 8.49 3.93
CA THR A 14 7.02 8.66 3.09
C THR A 14 7.31 8.28 1.65
N ILE A 15 6.31 7.79 0.95
CA ILE A 15 6.43 7.45 -0.48
C ILE A 15 6.81 8.68 -1.31
N ASP A 16 6.33 9.86 -0.92
CA ASP A 16 6.60 11.15 -1.59
C ASP A 16 8.08 11.53 -1.59
N GLU A 17 8.86 11.02 -0.64
CA GLU A 17 10.30 11.25 -0.63
C GLU A 17 10.99 10.71 -1.88
N LEU A 18 10.39 9.74 -2.56
CA LEU A 18 10.89 9.22 -3.83
C LEU A 18 10.94 10.28 -4.93
N LEU A 19 10.08 11.32 -4.87
CA LEU A 19 10.11 12.45 -5.80
C LEU A 19 11.40 13.28 -5.69
N LYS A 20 12.15 13.15 -4.59
CA LYS A 20 13.46 13.79 -4.42
C LYS A 20 14.56 13.04 -5.17
N ILE A 21 14.32 11.84 -5.62
CA ILE A 21 15.28 11.02 -6.38
C ILE A 21 15.25 11.47 -7.84
N ARG A 22 16.43 11.75 -8.39
CA ARG A 22 16.54 12.15 -9.80
C ARG A 22 16.00 11.07 -10.72
N GLY A 23 15.03 11.44 -11.56
CA GLY A 23 14.40 10.54 -12.54
C GLY A 23 13.05 9.99 -12.06
N ILE A 24 12.70 10.10 -10.79
CA ILE A 24 11.34 9.79 -10.30
C ILE A 24 10.47 11.04 -10.50
N THR A 25 9.42 10.90 -11.30
CA THR A 25 8.44 11.97 -11.55
C THR A 25 7.11 11.61 -10.89
N GLU A 26 6.21 12.60 -10.72
CA GLU A 26 4.84 12.35 -10.25
C GLU A 26 4.12 11.32 -11.12
N GLU A 27 4.33 11.35 -12.44
CA GLU A 27 3.72 10.39 -13.36
C GLU A 27 4.22 8.96 -13.12
N ILE A 28 5.52 8.78 -12.83
CA ILE A 28 6.07 7.46 -12.47
C ILE A 28 5.50 7.01 -11.11
N LEU A 29 5.46 7.92 -10.15
CA LEU A 29 5.07 7.56 -8.79
C LEU A 29 3.57 7.31 -8.66
N TYR A 30 2.74 8.22 -9.16
CA TYR A 30 1.27 8.19 -8.97
C TYR A 30 0.48 7.81 -10.22
N GLY A 31 1.14 7.73 -11.37
CA GLY A 31 0.47 7.49 -12.65
C GLY A 31 0.10 8.77 -13.39
N SER A 32 -0.45 8.60 -14.58
CA SER A 32 -0.90 9.73 -15.40
C SER A 32 -2.24 10.28 -14.88
N LYS A 33 -2.37 11.62 -14.92
CA LYS A 33 -3.65 12.31 -14.67
C LYS A 33 -4.59 12.28 -15.88
N ASP A 34 -4.20 11.59 -16.96
CA ASP A 34 -5.01 11.51 -18.17
C ASP A 34 -6.20 10.55 -17.92
N ASN A 35 -7.40 11.04 -18.18
CA ASN A 35 -8.63 10.27 -18.05
C ASN A 35 -8.86 9.31 -19.24
N ASN A 36 -7.97 9.31 -20.23
CA ASN A 36 -8.06 8.46 -21.40
C ASN A 36 -7.50 7.07 -21.05
N GLU A 37 -8.35 6.06 -21.00
CA GLU A 37 -7.98 4.69 -20.59
C GLU A 37 -6.83 4.10 -21.43
N GLU A 38 -6.72 4.49 -22.72
CA GLU A 38 -5.64 4.01 -23.61
C GLU A 38 -4.25 4.55 -23.23
N ASN A 39 -4.18 5.69 -22.53
CA ASN A 39 -2.93 6.35 -22.14
C ASN A 39 -2.69 6.33 -20.62
N LYS A 40 -3.58 5.69 -19.88
CA LYS A 40 -3.52 5.63 -18.42
C LYS A 40 -2.32 4.80 -17.96
N LYS A 41 -1.31 5.48 -17.44
CA LYS A 41 -0.17 4.83 -16.80
C LYS A 41 -0.46 4.66 -15.32
N THR A 42 -0.35 3.42 -14.83
CA THR A 42 -0.44 3.12 -13.41
C THR A 42 0.85 3.53 -12.72
N GLY A 43 0.75 4.31 -11.64
CA GLY A 43 1.90 4.66 -10.82
C GLY A 43 2.36 3.50 -9.94
N ILE A 44 3.60 3.58 -9.46
CA ILE A 44 4.19 2.54 -8.61
C ILE A 44 3.86 2.70 -7.13
N ALA A 45 3.33 3.85 -6.70
CA ALA A 45 3.09 4.16 -5.27
C ALA A 45 2.24 3.09 -4.56
N ASN A 46 1.20 2.58 -5.23
CA ASN A 46 0.31 1.56 -4.66
C ASN A 46 0.97 0.18 -4.47
N HIS A 47 2.16 -0.02 -5.01
CA HIS A 47 2.92 -1.27 -4.90
C HIS A 47 4.10 -1.15 -3.93
N LEU A 48 4.28 0.02 -3.30
CA LEU A 48 5.37 0.32 -2.39
C LEU A 48 4.88 0.52 -0.97
N THR A 49 5.77 0.28 -0.01
CA THR A 49 5.55 0.61 1.39
C THR A 49 6.85 1.07 2.03
N VAL A 50 6.76 2.01 2.95
CA VAL A 50 7.89 2.46 3.78
C VAL A 50 8.04 1.64 5.06
N TYR A 51 7.04 0.83 5.39
CA TYR A 51 7.07 -0.03 6.56
C TYR A 51 7.92 -1.26 6.32
N LYS A 52 8.75 -1.62 7.31
CA LYS A 52 9.62 -2.78 7.23
C LYS A 52 8.80 -4.06 7.34
N ILE A 53 8.40 -4.62 6.21
CA ILE A 53 7.77 -5.93 6.12
C ILE A 53 8.83 -7.00 5.87
N SER A 54 8.69 -8.16 6.53
CA SER A 54 9.60 -9.29 6.33
C SER A 54 9.26 -10.10 5.08
N THR A 55 7.98 -10.20 4.77
CA THR A 55 7.46 -10.99 3.64
C THR A 55 6.21 -10.37 3.09
N VAL A 56 6.02 -10.48 1.77
CA VAL A 56 4.76 -10.11 1.12
C VAL A 56 3.75 -11.22 1.34
N ASN A 57 2.53 -10.85 1.75
CA ASN A 57 1.44 -11.82 1.90
C ASN A 57 0.83 -12.14 0.53
N PRO A 58 0.99 -13.38 0.02
CA PRO A 58 0.47 -13.76 -1.28
C PRO A 58 -1.07 -13.77 -1.35
N ASN A 59 -1.75 -13.75 -0.20
CA ASN A 59 -3.21 -13.72 -0.16
C ASN A 59 -3.78 -12.32 -0.46
N THR A 60 -3.01 -11.26 -0.19
CA THR A 60 -3.47 -9.85 -0.30
C THR A 60 -2.68 -9.03 -1.30
N ALA A 61 -1.51 -9.50 -1.73
CA ALA A 61 -0.69 -8.81 -2.72
C ALA A 61 -1.44 -8.64 -4.05
N SER A 62 -1.25 -7.49 -4.72
CA SER A 62 -1.81 -7.28 -6.05
C SER A 62 -1.14 -8.20 -7.08
N GLU A 63 -1.79 -8.39 -8.22
CA GLU A 63 -1.27 -9.23 -9.30
C GLU A 63 0.08 -8.70 -9.81
N GLU A 64 0.23 -7.38 -9.91
CA GLU A 64 1.47 -6.73 -10.34
C GLU A 64 2.62 -7.05 -9.38
N VAL A 65 2.38 -6.95 -8.07
CA VAL A 65 3.38 -7.30 -7.04
C VAL A 65 3.74 -8.77 -7.12
N LEU A 66 2.75 -9.64 -7.31
CA LEU A 66 3.01 -11.08 -7.46
C LEU A 66 3.86 -11.37 -8.70
N ASN A 67 3.57 -10.74 -9.84
CA ASN A 67 4.31 -10.91 -11.09
C ASN A 67 5.76 -10.37 -11.02
N ILE A 68 6.01 -9.38 -10.16
CA ILE A 68 7.37 -8.86 -9.91
C ILE A 68 8.17 -9.81 -9.00
N LEU A 69 7.54 -10.33 -7.96
CA LEU A 69 8.23 -11.11 -6.92
C LEU A 69 8.35 -12.60 -7.26
N PHE A 70 7.45 -13.13 -8.05
CA PHE A 70 7.39 -14.55 -8.40
C PHE A 70 7.49 -14.74 -9.93
N LYS A 71 7.92 -15.93 -10.33
CA LYS A 71 7.83 -16.29 -11.75
C LYS A 71 6.37 -16.36 -12.16
N SER A 72 6.08 -16.05 -13.43
CA SER A 72 4.71 -15.98 -13.97
C SER A 72 3.85 -17.21 -13.65
N GLU A 73 4.42 -18.41 -13.74
CA GLU A 73 3.72 -19.67 -13.39
C GLU A 73 3.30 -19.71 -11.90
N GLN A 74 4.18 -19.26 -11.00
CA GLN A 74 3.90 -19.21 -9.56
C GLN A 74 2.84 -18.15 -9.24
N ALA A 75 2.94 -16.96 -9.85
CA ALA A 75 1.95 -15.91 -9.71
C ALA A 75 0.55 -16.38 -10.15
N THR A 76 0.46 -17.02 -11.32
CA THR A 76 -0.80 -17.59 -11.82
C THR A 76 -1.38 -18.64 -10.86
N LYS A 77 -0.53 -19.51 -10.29
CA LYS A 77 -0.97 -20.51 -9.30
C LYS A 77 -1.51 -19.88 -8.02
N ILE A 78 -0.84 -18.81 -7.53
CA ILE A 78 -1.29 -18.05 -6.35
C ILE A 78 -2.68 -17.46 -6.62
N LEU A 79 -2.84 -16.77 -7.74
CA LEU A 79 -4.11 -16.14 -8.14
C LEU A 79 -5.22 -17.20 -8.33
N GLY A 80 -4.91 -18.30 -9.01
CA GLY A 80 -5.85 -19.41 -9.18
C GLY A 80 -6.34 -20.00 -7.86
N ASN A 81 -5.45 -20.19 -6.88
CA ASN A 81 -5.82 -20.67 -5.55
C ASN A 81 -6.67 -19.64 -4.78
N ARG A 82 -6.33 -18.36 -4.86
CA ARG A 82 -7.13 -17.28 -4.25
C ARG A 82 -8.55 -17.26 -4.81
N ASN A 83 -8.70 -17.37 -6.13
CA ASN A 83 -9.99 -17.34 -6.80
C ASN A 83 -10.85 -18.58 -6.50
N SER A 84 -10.23 -19.75 -6.38
CA SER A 84 -10.96 -21.01 -6.17
C SER A 84 -11.21 -21.36 -4.71
N LYS A 85 -10.30 -20.98 -3.81
CA LYS A 85 -10.32 -21.40 -2.39
C LYS A 85 -10.44 -20.22 -1.41
N GLY A 86 -10.39 -18.97 -1.90
CA GLY A 86 -10.36 -17.75 -1.10
C GLY A 86 -8.98 -17.43 -0.51
N PHE A 87 -8.00 -18.35 -0.55
CA PHE A 87 -6.64 -18.12 -0.06
C PHE A 87 -5.64 -19.05 -0.77
N HIS A 88 -4.36 -18.65 -0.77
CA HIS A 88 -3.26 -19.47 -1.31
C HIS A 88 -2.48 -20.20 -0.22
N SER A 89 -2.20 -19.53 0.89
CA SER A 89 -1.35 -20.02 1.97
C SER A 89 -1.83 -19.53 3.34
N ASN A 90 -1.31 -20.13 4.40
CA ASN A 90 -1.57 -19.70 5.78
C ASN A 90 -0.72 -18.49 6.21
N THR A 91 -0.14 -17.76 5.26
CA THR A 91 0.64 -16.55 5.55
C THR A 91 -0.28 -15.48 6.13
N LEU A 92 0.10 -14.95 7.28
CA LEU A 92 -0.61 -13.87 7.95
C LEU A 92 0.17 -12.57 7.75
N SER A 93 -0.57 -11.47 7.58
CA SER A 93 0.00 -10.13 7.58
C SER A 93 0.25 -9.66 9.01
N ASN A 94 1.34 -8.92 9.20
CA ASN A 94 1.63 -8.21 10.44
C ASN A 94 1.23 -6.72 10.34
N PHE A 95 1.25 -6.15 9.13
CA PHE A 95 0.83 -4.78 8.88
C PHE A 95 -0.54 -4.77 8.21
N PHE A 96 -1.39 -3.88 8.67
CA PHE A 96 -2.75 -3.69 8.18
C PHE A 96 -2.97 -2.22 7.87
N HIS A 97 -3.39 -1.92 6.64
CA HIS A 97 -3.94 -0.64 6.27
C HIS A 97 -5.47 -0.72 6.47
N ILE A 98 -5.98 0.07 7.36
CA ILE A 98 -7.38 0.06 7.77
C ILE A 98 -8.00 1.39 7.35
N THR A 99 -9.06 1.32 6.55
CA THR A 99 -9.90 2.45 6.22
C THR A 99 -11.31 2.18 6.74
N SER A 100 -11.84 3.08 7.54
CA SER A 100 -13.19 2.97 8.12
C SER A 100 -13.98 4.23 7.85
N THR A 101 -15.14 4.08 7.21
CA THR A 101 -16.04 5.20 6.89
C THR A 101 -17.35 5.04 7.63
N GLY A 102 -17.65 6.00 8.52
CA GLY A 102 -18.95 6.16 9.15
C GLY A 102 -19.86 7.09 8.33
N LYS A 103 -21.13 6.72 8.17
CA LYS A 103 -22.15 7.53 7.48
C LYS A 103 -23.35 7.71 8.38
N ILE A 104 -23.94 8.91 8.33
CA ILE A 104 -25.23 9.18 8.98
C ILE A 104 -26.32 8.85 7.97
N ALA A 105 -27.28 8.00 8.36
CA ALA A 105 -28.43 7.65 7.52
C ALA A 105 -29.16 8.92 7.07
N ASP A 106 -29.57 8.94 5.82
CA ASP A 106 -30.29 10.05 5.20
C ASP A 106 -29.55 11.40 5.17
N SER A 107 -28.24 11.37 5.37
CA SER A 107 -27.34 12.55 5.31
C SER A 107 -26.24 12.34 4.28
N ARG A 108 -25.68 13.44 3.78
CA ARG A 108 -24.43 13.44 3.02
C ARG A 108 -23.18 13.44 3.91
N THR A 109 -23.38 13.44 5.22
CA THR A 109 -22.28 13.49 6.17
C THR A 109 -21.64 12.12 6.28
N GLU A 110 -20.37 12.06 5.98
CA GLU A 110 -19.52 10.89 6.21
C GLU A 110 -18.20 11.33 6.83
N HIS A 111 -17.59 10.42 7.57
CA HIS A 111 -16.28 10.62 8.18
C HIS A 111 -15.44 9.37 7.95
N THR A 112 -14.23 9.55 7.44
CA THR A 112 -13.33 8.46 7.14
C THR A 112 -12.08 8.57 7.98
N VAL A 113 -11.71 7.47 8.60
CA VAL A 113 -10.47 7.29 9.36
C VAL A 113 -9.59 6.30 8.61
N GLU A 114 -8.31 6.60 8.56
CA GLU A 114 -7.29 5.74 7.98
C GLU A 114 -6.20 5.46 9.02
N ALA A 115 -5.76 4.22 9.12
CA ALA A 115 -4.71 3.82 10.04
C ALA A 115 -3.78 2.75 9.44
N ILE A 116 -2.51 2.82 9.80
CA ILE A 116 -1.56 1.73 9.58
C ILE A 116 -1.22 1.12 10.94
N VAL A 117 -1.54 -0.15 11.09
CA VAL A 117 -1.41 -0.88 12.35
C VAL A 117 -0.48 -2.07 12.16
N GLU A 118 0.50 -2.21 13.04
CA GLU A 118 1.34 -3.39 13.15
C GLU A 118 0.83 -4.29 14.28
N LYS A 119 0.66 -5.58 13.96
CA LYS A 119 0.42 -6.64 14.92
C LYS A 119 1.73 -7.36 15.20
N SER A 120 2.16 -7.36 16.44
CA SER A 120 3.29 -8.17 16.92
C SER A 120 2.82 -9.17 17.97
N ILE A 121 3.53 -10.29 18.08
CA ILE A 121 3.29 -11.32 19.10
C ILE A 121 4.55 -11.45 19.94
N SER A 122 4.41 -11.23 21.23
CA SER A 122 5.47 -11.40 22.21
C SER A 122 5.01 -12.35 23.29
N GLY A 123 5.52 -13.60 23.27
CA GLY A 123 4.99 -14.69 24.08
C GLY A 123 3.53 -14.99 23.71
N ASP A 124 2.65 -15.06 24.71
CA ASP A 124 1.20 -15.33 24.53
C ASP A 124 0.37 -14.06 24.33
N LYS A 125 1.02 -12.90 24.23
CA LYS A 125 0.31 -11.60 24.09
C LYS A 125 0.46 -11.04 22.69
N ALA A 126 -0.66 -10.71 22.08
CA ALA A 126 -0.69 -9.88 20.87
C ALA A 126 -0.61 -8.40 21.28
N GLN A 127 0.27 -7.66 20.63
CA GLN A 127 0.41 -6.21 20.76
C GLN A 127 0.04 -5.57 19.43
N MET A 128 -0.61 -4.40 19.50
CA MET A 128 -0.96 -3.58 18.36
C MET A 128 -0.26 -2.24 18.49
N VAL A 129 0.46 -1.84 17.45
CA VAL A 129 1.14 -0.54 17.36
C VAL A 129 0.55 0.23 16.20
N ILE A 130 0.08 1.44 16.46
CA ILE A 130 -0.40 2.35 15.42
C ILE A 130 0.79 3.17 14.94
N HIS A 131 1.17 2.98 13.67
CA HIS A 131 2.25 3.72 13.02
C HIS A 131 1.78 5.00 12.36
N TYR A 132 0.53 5.00 11.91
CA TYR A 132 -0.09 6.12 11.23
C TYR A 132 -1.57 6.20 11.61
N TRP A 133 -2.06 7.40 11.80
CA TRP A 133 -3.46 7.69 12.06
C TRP A 133 -3.85 8.99 11.38
N ASN A 134 -4.91 8.96 10.61
CA ASN A 134 -5.53 10.13 10.00
C ASN A 134 -7.04 10.04 10.16
N ASP A 135 -7.62 10.98 10.88
CA ASP A 135 -9.07 11.08 11.14
C ASP A 135 -9.75 12.15 10.27
N ASN A 136 -9.04 12.66 9.28
CA ASN A 136 -9.57 13.69 8.37
C ASN A 136 -9.27 13.34 6.91
N VAL A 137 -9.62 12.12 6.50
CA VAL A 137 -9.49 11.69 5.11
C VAL A 137 -10.58 12.35 4.28
N LEU A 138 -10.19 13.31 3.43
CA LEU A 138 -11.11 13.94 2.49
C LEU A 138 -11.36 12.96 1.32
N ASN A 139 -12.60 12.51 1.20
CA ASN A 139 -13.05 11.80 0.01
C ASN A 139 -13.30 12.85 -1.09
N LEU A 140 -12.31 13.05 -1.98
CA LEU A 140 -12.40 13.94 -3.14
C LEU A 140 -13.06 13.25 -4.32
#